data_8b54361c40059c52fcc224ffd72f5c9c
#
_entry.id   8b54361c40059c52fcc224ffd72f5c9c
#
_cell.length_a   1.000
_cell.length_b   1.000
_cell.length_c   1.000
_cell.angle_alpha   90.00
_cell.angle_beta   90.00
_cell.angle_gamma   90.00
#
_symmetry.space_group_name_H-M   'P 1'
#
loop_
_entity.id
_entity.type
_entity.pdbx_description
1 polymer ?
#
loop_
_entity_poly.entity_id
_entity_poly.type
_entity_poly.pdbx_seq_one_letter_code
_entity_poly.pdbx_strand_id
1 'polypeptide(L)'
;MRELKKIGFKFSNINNQIKFSYFNLHGYITTLEDLYILREIFIEQDYKFYYNENCVIWDIGMNVGYSSLFFSQFPNVISVYGYEPFISTYNLALDNIAANPSIKSKIIPNNFAISDKDSTETYVYLNKFRGSSGILGVTPNIQNKIKNGEVEYVKVQQLRASLVLESIKFQNPNVDIIIKMDCEGSEFKIIPELLLNCDMKSVVCMIIEWHQHDPIPIINLLEDKGFLCFAKIINTQSTGLIYSVNKKL
;
A
#
# COMPACT_ATOMS: atom_id res chain seq x y z
N MET A 1 19.29 -1.66 -7.88
CA MET A 1 19.45 -2.26 -9.24
C MET A 1 20.24 -3.55 -9.29
N ARG A 2 21.46 -3.67 -8.68
CA ARG A 2 22.28 -4.91 -8.78
C ARG A 2 21.57 -6.15 -8.22
N GLU A 3 20.92 -6.03 -7.07
CA GLU A 3 20.17 -7.13 -6.43
C GLU A 3 18.93 -7.51 -7.24
N LEU A 4 18.15 -6.54 -7.70
CA LEU A 4 16.99 -6.76 -8.55
C LEU A 4 17.37 -7.50 -9.85
N LYS A 5 18.53 -7.13 -10.46
CA LYS A 5 19.03 -7.86 -11.64
C LYS A 5 19.30 -9.34 -11.35
N LYS A 6 19.77 -9.69 -10.14
CA LYS A 6 20.05 -11.09 -9.77
C LYS A 6 18.79 -11.97 -9.75
N ILE A 7 17.62 -11.38 -9.45
CA ILE A 7 16.35 -12.11 -9.46
C ILE A 7 15.59 -12.02 -10.78
N GLY A 8 16.19 -11.39 -11.81
CA GLY A 8 15.66 -11.39 -13.18
C GLY A 8 15.11 -10.05 -13.68
N PHE A 9 15.20 -8.97 -12.90
CA PHE A 9 14.84 -7.65 -13.43
C PHE A 9 15.80 -7.21 -14.53
N LYS A 10 15.23 -6.67 -15.59
CA LYS A 10 15.95 -6.02 -16.67
C LYS A 10 15.59 -4.52 -16.67
N PHE A 11 16.57 -3.67 -16.91
CA PHE A 11 16.41 -2.22 -16.94
C PHE A 11 16.88 -1.67 -18.27
N SER A 12 16.12 -0.75 -18.84
CA SER A 12 16.44 -0.02 -20.07
C SER A 12 16.19 1.47 -19.87
N ASN A 13 16.95 2.30 -20.58
CA ASN A 13 16.69 3.74 -20.65
C ASN A 13 16.14 4.03 -22.05
N ILE A 14 14.90 4.50 -22.12
CA ILE A 14 14.21 4.84 -23.37
C ILE A 14 13.67 6.26 -23.21
N ASN A 15 14.11 7.19 -24.04
CA ASN A 15 13.69 8.59 -24.02
C ASN A 15 13.86 9.26 -22.63
N ASN A 16 15.00 9.06 -22.01
CA ASN A 16 15.32 9.53 -20.65
C ASN A 16 14.43 8.98 -19.52
N GLN A 17 13.66 7.94 -19.81
CA GLN A 17 12.85 7.25 -18.83
C GLN A 17 13.41 5.86 -18.56
N ILE A 18 13.65 5.53 -17.28
CA ILE A 18 14.10 4.20 -16.89
C ILE A 18 12.88 3.28 -16.84
N LYS A 19 12.92 2.23 -17.65
CA LYS A 19 11.92 1.15 -17.65
C LYS A 19 12.51 -0.10 -17.03
N PHE A 20 11.67 -0.86 -16.32
CA PHE A 20 12.02 -2.21 -15.90
C PHE A 20 11.07 -3.23 -16.54
N SER A 21 11.57 -4.46 -16.66
CA SER A 21 10.76 -5.64 -16.88
C SER A 21 11.18 -6.74 -15.91
N TYR A 22 10.21 -7.51 -15.42
CA TYR A 22 10.39 -8.65 -14.54
C TYR A 22 9.36 -9.72 -14.91
N PHE A 23 9.80 -10.81 -15.53
CA PHE A 23 8.91 -11.76 -16.23
C PHE A 23 7.96 -10.99 -17.16
N ASN A 24 6.64 -11.06 -16.91
CA ASN A 24 5.60 -10.39 -17.69
C ASN A 24 5.21 -9.02 -17.13
N LEU A 25 5.85 -8.57 -16.04
CA LEU A 25 5.62 -7.23 -15.48
C LEU A 25 6.53 -6.19 -16.14
N HIS A 26 5.96 -5.03 -16.33
CA HIS A 26 6.64 -3.85 -16.84
C HIS A 26 6.32 -2.63 -15.97
N GLY A 27 7.25 -1.71 -15.87
CA GLY A 27 7.01 -0.45 -15.17
C GLY A 27 8.11 0.57 -15.39
N TYR A 28 7.92 1.72 -14.81
CA TYR A 28 8.80 2.88 -14.92
C TYR A 28 9.40 3.21 -13.56
N ILE A 29 10.66 3.62 -13.55
CA ILE A 29 11.38 4.10 -12.40
C ILE A 29 11.59 5.60 -12.57
N THR A 30 11.12 6.38 -11.63
CA THR A 30 11.18 7.84 -11.67
C THR A 30 12.06 8.41 -10.57
N THR A 31 12.26 7.66 -9.47
CA THR A 31 13.11 8.04 -8.35
C THR A 31 13.98 6.88 -7.88
N LEU A 32 14.96 7.16 -7.03
CA LEU A 32 15.74 6.10 -6.36
C LEU A 32 14.88 5.32 -5.35
N GLU A 33 13.89 5.96 -4.75
CA GLU A 33 12.94 5.33 -3.82
C GLU A 33 12.18 4.18 -4.51
N ASP A 34 11.83 4.31 -5.79
CA ASP A 34 11.18 3.25 -6.56
C ASP A 34 11.99 1.95 -6.57
N LEU A 35 13.32 2.04 -6.51
CA LEU A 35 14.19 0.85 -6.44
C LEU A 35 14.16 0.18 -5.07
N TYR A 36 13.97 0.95 -3.99
CA TYR A 36 13.82 0.42 -2.64
C TYR A 36 12.47 -0.29 -2.52
N ILE A 37 11.38 0.33 -2.98
CA ILE A 37 10.05 -0.28 -3.00
C ILE A 37 10.03 -1.58 -3.81
N LEU A 38 10.66 -1.61 -4.99
CA LEU A 38 10.78 -2.84 -5.78
C LEU A 38 11.61 -3.91 -5.03
N ARG A 39 12.61 -3.54 -4.24
CA ARG A 39 13.40 -4.46 -3.44
C ARG A 39 12.57 -5.06 -2.31
N GLU A 40 11.84 -4.26 -1.56
CA GLU A 40 10.95 -4.67 -0.47
C GLU A 40 9.89 -5.66 -0.99
N ILE A 41 9.24 -5.34 -2.11
CA ILE A 41 8.18 -6.17 -2.67
C ILE A 41 8.74 -7.48 -3.27
N PHE A 42 9.80 -7.43 -4.08
CA PHE A 42 10.22 -8.57 -4.91
C PHE A 42 11.41 -9.36 -4.36
N ILE A 43 12.26 -8.76 -3.51
CA ILE A 43 13.40 -9.45 -2.90
C ILE A 43 13.09 -9.82 -1.45
N GLU A 44 12.65 -8.87 -0.64
CA GLU A 44 12.31 -9.09 0.77
C GLU A 44 10.96 -9.78 0.92
N GLN A 45 10.10 -9.64 -0.10
CA GLN A 45 8.77 -10.25 -0.17
C GLN A 45 7.87 -9.80 1.00
N ASP A 46 7.99 -8.55 1.41
CA ASP A 46 7.30 -8.00 2.56
C ASP A 46 5.76 -8.04 2.43
N TYR A 47 5.23 -8.09 1.21
CA TYR A 47 3.79 -8.23 0.97
C TYR A 47 3.37 -9.63 0.53
N LYS A 48 4.26 -10.64 0.66
CA LYS A 48 3.92 -12.00 0.29
C LYS A 48 2.98 -12.64 1.31
N PHE A 49 1.96 -13.30 0.78
CA PHE A 49 1.02 -14.10 1.56
C PHE A 49 0.86 -15.48 0.95
N TYR A 50 0.33 -16.41 1.75
CA TYR A 50 -0.03 -17.76 1.30
C TYR A 50 -1.52 -17.96 1.55
N TYR A 51 -2.30 -17.96 0.48
CA TYR A 51 -3.72 -18.20 0.50
C TYR A 51 -4.13 -18.85 -0.82
N ASN A 52 -4.94 -19.91 -0.78
CA ASN A 52 -5.23 -20.73 -1.97
C ASN A 52 -6.61 -20.45 -2.55
N GLU A 53 -7.53 -19.90 -1.75
CA GLU A 53 -8.87 -19.58 -2.22
C GLU A 53 -8.88 -18.26 -2.99
N ASN A 54 -9.92 -18.03 -3.76
CA ASN A 54 -10.12 -16.78 -4.45
C ASN A 54 -10.23 -15.61 -3.46
N CYS A 55 -9.51 -14.55 -3.72
CA CYS A 55 -9.52 -13.37 -2.87
C CYS A 55 -9.46 -12.06 -3.68
N VAL A 56 -9.84 -10.99 -3.03
CA VAL A 56 -9.57 -9.63 -3.49
C VAL A 56 -8.55 -8.97 -2.57
N ILE A 57 -7.76 -8.08 -3.13
CA ILE A 57 -6.79 -7.28 -2.38
C ILE A 57 -7.34 -5.87 -2.21
N TRP A 58 -7.27 -5.36 -1.00
CA TRP A 58 -7.44 -3.94 -0.72
C TRP A 58 -6.07 -3.34 -0.42
N ASP A 59 -5.51 -2.63 -1.39
CA ASP A 59 -4.16 -2.04 -1.36
C ASP A 59 -4.26 -0.56 -0.97
N ILE A 60 -4.14 -0.28 0.33
CA ILE A 60 -4.17 1.07 0.90
C ILE A 60 -2.74 1.62 0.88
N GLY A 61 -2.55 2.74 0.15
CA GLY A 61 -1.23 3.27 -0.14
C GLY A 61 -0.56 2.49 -1.27
N MET A 62 -1.21 2.41 -2.44
CA MET A 62 -0.62 1.68 -3.58
C MET A 62 0.59 2.41 -4.19
N ASN A 63 0.85 3.65 -3.82
CA ASN A 63 1.93 4.49 -4.32
C ASN A 63 1.94 4.49 -5.87
N VAL A 64 3.07 4.25 -6.51
CA VAL A 64 3.16 4.13 -7.98
C VAL A 64 2.64 2.80 -8.54
N GLY A 65 1.93 2.02 -7.74
CA GLY A 65 1.20 0.82 -8.15
C GLY A 65 2.01 -0.47 -8.19
N TYR A 66 3.23 -0.52 -7.66
CA TYR A 66 4.05 -1.74 -7.71
C TYR A 66 3.49 -2.87 -6.84
N SER A 67 2.92 -2.55 -5.67
CA SER A 67 2.21 -3.51 -4.82
C SER A 67 0.98 -4.08 -5.54
N SER A 68 0.17 -3.23 -6.14
CA SER A 68 -0.99 -3.66 -6.94
C SER A 68 -0.61 -4.55 -8.12
N LEU A 69 0.48 -4.22 -8.83
CA LEU A 69 1.03 -5.07 -9.89
C LEU A 69 1.54 -6.41 -9.35
N PHE A 70 2.20 -6.42 -8.20
CA PHE A 70 2.67 -7.64 -7.54
C PHE A 70 1.50 -8.57 -7.21
N PHE A 71 0.47 -8.06 -6.54
CA PHE A 71 -0.70 -8.84 -6.16
C PHE A 71 -1.48 -9.38 -7.36
N SER A 72 -1.61 -8.59 -8.42
CA SER A 72 -2.39 -8.99 -9.61
C SER A 72 -1.79 -10.16 -10.39
N GLN A 73 -0.53 -10.54 -10.11
CA GLN A 73 0.10 -11.72 -10.71
C GLN A 73 -0.41 -13.04 -10.13
N PHE A 74 -0.94 -13.03 -8.91
CA PHE A 74 -1.44 -14.26 -8.28
C PHE A 74 -2.72 -14.74 -8.97
N PRO A 75 -2.79 -16.04 -9.36
CA PRO A 75 -3.95 -16.54 -10.10
C PRO A 75 -5.26 -16.43 -9.33
N ASN A 76 -5.21 -16.63 -8.00
CA ASN A 76 -6.34 -16.59 -7.09
C ASN A 76 -6.75 -15.16 -6.68
N VAL A 77 -5.99 -14.13 -7.03
CA VAL A 77 -6.40 -12.73 -6.85
C VAL A 77 -7.32 -12.34 -7.99
N ILE A 78 -8.60 -12.10 -7.66
CA ILE A 78 -9.64 -11.72 -8.62
C ILE A 78 -9.48 -10.25 -9.00
N SER A 79 -9.32 -9.37 -8.01
CA SER A 79 -9.16 -7.93 -8.20
C SER A 79 -8.32 -7.30 -7.10
N VAL A 80 -7.73 -6.16 -7.40
CA VAL A 80 -6.94 -5.32 -6.50
C VAL A 80 -7.55 -3.92 -6.49
N TYR A 81 -8.10 -3.51 -5.35
CA TYR A 81 -8.63 -2.17 -5.12
C TYR A 81 -7.50 -1.30 -4.55
N GLY A 82 -6.82 -0.56 -5.41
CA GLY A 82 -5.67 0.29 -5.04
C GLY A 82 -6.12 1.71 -4.71
N TYR A 83 -5.59 2.27 -3.62
CA TYR A 83 -5.88 3.64 -3.17
C TYR A 83 -4.59 4.43 -3.01
N GLU A 84 -4.51 5.58 -3.69
CA GLU A 84 -3.39 6.52 -3.63
C GLU A 84 -3.92 7.95 -3.64
N PRO A 85 -3.68 8.72 -2.57
CA PRO A 85 -4.25 10.06 -2.44
C PRO A 85 -3.62 11.13 -3.34
N PHE A 86 -2.33 11.04 -3.61
CA PHE A 86 -1.61 12.08 -4.33
C PHE A 86 -1.74 11.92 -5.84
N ILE A 87 -2.40 12.86 -6.51
CA ILE A 87 -2.71 12.78 -7.95
C ILE A 87 -1.47 12.56 -8.82
N SER A 88 -0.33 13.16 -8.47
CA SER A 88 0.94 12.97 -9.20
C SER A 88 1.45 11.54 -9.11
N THR A 89 1.42 10.94 -7.90
CA THR A 89 1.79 9.54 -7.65
C THR A 89 0.78 8.58 -8.27
N TYR A 90 -0.51 8.89 -8.12
CA TYR A 90 -1.61 8.13 -8.74
C TYR A 90 -1.48 8.05 -10.28
N ASN A 91 -1.14 9.16 -10.94
CA ASN A 91 -0.92 9.15 -12.39
C ASN A 91 0.25 8.24 -12.81
N LEU A 92 1.33 8.19 -12.03
CA LEU A 92 2.41 7.23 -12.25
C LEU A 92 1.96 5.79 -12.05
N ALA A 93 1.07 5.53 -11.09
CA ALA A 93 0.45 4.22 -10.92
C ALA A 93 -0.38 3.84 -12.15
N LEU A 94 -1.16 4.76 -12.71
CA LEU A 94 -1.92 4.52 -13.94
C LEU A 94 -1.00 4.17 -15.13
N ASP A 95 0.13 4.86 -15.28
CA ASP A 95 1.12 4.55 -16.31
C ASP A 95 1.72 3.16 -16.12
N ASN A 96 2.06 2.79 -14.90
CA ASN A 96 2.56 1.46 -14.56
C ASN A 96 1.51 0.37 -14.81
N ILE A 97 0.26 0.60 -14.45
CA ILE A 97 -0.86 -0.32 -14.70
C ILE A 97 -1.08 -0.47 -16.22
N ALA A 98 -1.08 0.63 -16.96
CA ALA A 98 -1.26 0.62 -18.41
C ALA A 98 -0.16 -0.14 -19.15
N ALA A 99 1.07 -0.17 -18.62
CA ALA A 99 2.19 -0.94 -19.16
C ALA A 99 1.99 -2.46 -19.08
N ASN A 100 0.94 -2.93 -18.37
CA ASN A 100 0.68 -4.35 -18.09
C ASN A 100 -0.71 -4.80 -18.57
N PRO A 101 -0.96 -4.86 -19.89
CA PRO A 101 -2.30 -5.10 -20.46
C PRO A 101 -2.91 -6.45 -20.05
N SER A 102 -2.11 -7.46 -19.72
CA SER A 102 -2.58 -8.80 -19.33
C SER A 102 -3.22 -8.85 -17.94
N ILE A 103 -2.86 -7.92 -17.05
CA ILE A 103 -3.33 -7.91 -15.64
C ILE A 103 -4.03 -6.60 -15.24
N LYS A 104 -3.98 -5.57 -16.11
CA LYS A 104 -4.57 -4.25 -15.78
C LYS A 104 -6.05 -4.32 -15.44
N SER A 105 -6.80 -5.25 -16.02
CA SER A 105 -8.24 -5.42 -15.75
C SER A 105 -8.54 -5.90 -14.33
N LYS A 106 -7.55 -6.48 -13.63
CA LYS A 106 -7.69 -6.86 -12.22
C LYS A 106 -7.52 -5.67 -11.27
N ILE A 107 -6.88 -4.56 -11.71
CA ILE A 107 -6.53 -3.44 -10.83
C ILE A 107 -7.56 -2.32 -11.00
N ILE A 108 -8.15 -1.92 -9.88
CA ILE A 108 -9.15 -0.86 -9.76
C ILE A 108 -8.51 0.27 -8.97
N PRO A 109 -7.87 1.25 -9.64
CA PRO A 109 -7.18 2.34 -8.96
C PRO A 109 -8.16 3.44 -8.53
N ASN A 110 -7.93 4.02 -7.35
CA ASN A 110 -8.75 5.07 -6.77
C ASN A 110 -7.86 6.20 -6.23
N ASN A 111 -8.16 7.45 -6.60
CA ASN A 111 -7.41 8.62 -6.13
C ASN A 111 -8.05 9.21 -4.88
N PHE A 112 -7.97 8.48 -3.76
CA PHE A 112 -8.46 8.88 -2.45
C PHE A 112 -7.49 8.39 -1.37
N ALA A 113 -7.46 9.09 -0.24
CA ALA A 113 -6.93 8.54 1.00
C ALA A 113 -7.99 7.69 1.69
N ILE A 114 -7.54 6.71 2.47
CA ILE A 114 -8.40 5.98 3.42
C ILE A 114 -8.14 6.53 4.82
N SER A 115 -9.20 6.71 5.60
CA SER A 115 -9.12 7.28 6.95
C SER A 115 -10.29 6.80 7.83
N ASP A 116 -10.39 7.38 9.04
CA ASP A 116 -11.47 7.13 9.99
C ASP A 116 -12.78 7.90 9.67
N LYS A 117 -12.76 8.80 8.69
CA LYS A 117 -13.91 9.65 8.31
C LYS A 117 -13.83 10.10 6.87
N ASP A 118 -14.99 10.49 6.30
CA ASP A 118 -15.06 11.20 5.04
C ASP A 118 -14.72 12.68 5.29
N SER A 119 -13.70 13.20 4.64
CA SER A 119 -13.28 14.60 4.77
C SER A 119 -12.34 15.03 3.64
N THR A 120 -12.01 16.30 3.63
CA THR A 120 -10.89 16.84 2.84
C THR A 120 -9.87 17.41 3.80
N GLU A 121 -8.67 16.88 3.79
CA GLU A 121 -7.58 17.28 4.68
C GLU A 121 -6.38 17.78 3.87
N THR A 122 -5.51 18.55 4.53
CA THR A 122 -4.25 18.98 3.91
C THR A 122 -3.13 18.03 4.33
N TYR A 123 -2.51 17.42 3.34
CA TYR A 123 -1.38 16.51 3.51
C TYR A 123 -0.08 17.18 3.09
N VAL A 124 1.01 16.68 3.64
CA VAL A 124 2.36 17.03 3.21
C VAL A 124 2.80 16.05 2.14
N TYR A 125 3.16 16.55 0.97
CA TYR A 125 3.69 15.78 -0.15
C TYR A 125 5.17 16.08 -0.38
N LEU A 126 5.97 15.04 -0.49
CA LEU A 126 7.40 15.10 -0.73
C LEU A 126 7.71 14.62 -2.15
N ASN A 127 8.00 15.54 -3.07
CA ASN A 127 8.21 15.22 -4.49
C ASN A 127 9.31 14.18 -4.77
N LYS A 128 10.36 14.15 -3.93
CA LYS A 128 11.49 13.22 -4.08
C LYS A 128 11.36 11.94 -3.25
N PHE A 129 10.48 11.93 -2.24
CA PHE A 129 10.25 10.85 -1.29
C PHE A 129 8.75 10.63 -1.14
N ARG A 130 8.12 10.13 -2.21
CA ARG A 130 6.66 9.97 -2.31
C ARG A 130 6.12 8.96 -1.31
N GLY A 131 6.86 7.87 -1.09
CA GLY A 131 6.52 6.85 -0.12
C GLY A 131 6.47 7.38 1.31
N SER A 132 7.19 8.45 1.64
CA SER A 132 7.16 9.11 2.96
C SER A 132 6.18 10.27 3.03
N SER A 133 5.19 10.35 2.13
CA SER A 133 4.19 11.42 2.09
C SER A 133 2.91 10.97 2.80
N GLY A 134 2.42 11.74 3.78
CA GLY A 134 1.24 11.34 4.55
C GLY A 134 0.73 12.41 5.52
N ILE A 135 -0.27 12.05 6.33
CA ILE A 135 -0.85 12.96 7.34
C ILE A 135 0.19 13.39 8.37
N LEU A 136 0.98 12.45 8.84
CA LEU A 136 2.01 12.74 9.85
C LEU A 136 3.28 13.27 9.18
N GLY A 137 3.33 13.19 7.85
CA GLY A 137 4.34 13.59 6.91
C GLY A 137 5.53 14.13 7.58
N VAL A 138 6.44 13.29 8.19
CA VAL A 138 7.66 13.92 8.40
C VAL A 138 8.61 13.45 9.44
N THR A 139 9.74 13.12 8.95
CA THR A 139 11.00 13.13 9.70
C THR A 139 11.30 14.50 10.33
N PRO A 140 12.08 14.55 11.42
CA PRO A 140 12.45 15.79 12.14
C PRO A 140 13.04 16.94 11.29
N ASN A 141 13.36 16.69 10.03
CA ASN A 141 13.98 17.64 9.11
C ASN A 141 13.04 18.33 8.12
N ILE A 142 11.72 18.27 8.32
CA ILE A 142 10.74 18.87 7.37
C ILE A 142 10.93 20.36 7.20
N GLN A 143 11.25 21.09 8.28
CA GLN A 143 11.44 22.54 8.18
C GLN A 143 12.57 22.92 7.19
N ASN A 144 13.60 22.10 7.10
CA ASN A 144 14.67 22.30 6.11
C ASN A 144 14.18 21.92 4.69
N LYS A 145 13.37 20.88 4.56
CA LYS A 145 12.77 20.47 3.26
C LYS A 145 11.75 21.50 2.77
N ILE A 146 10.96 22.10 3.67
CA ILE A 146 10.06 23.22 3.36
C ILE A 146 10.85 24.41 2.83
N LYS A 147 11.94 24.80 3.50
CA LYS A 147 12.79 25.92 3.08
C LYS A 147 13.42 25.70 1.70
N ASN A 148 13.67 24.44 1.33
CA ASN A 148 14.27 24.07 0.05
C ASN A 148 13.22 23.87 -1.08
N GLY A 149 11.93 24.11 -0.83
CA GLY A 149 10.86 23.90 -1.82
C GLY A 149 10.65 22.44 -2.20
N GLU A 150 11.02 21.51 -1.32
CA GLU A 150 10.86 20.06 -1.54
C GLU A 150 9.53 19.51 -1.03
N VAL A 151 8.69 20.37 -0.45
CA VAL A 151 7.43 20.05 0.20
C VAL A 151 6.29 20.83 -0.42
N GLU A 152 5.23 20.12 -0.75
CA GLU A 152 3.95 20.70 -1.17
C GLU A 152 2.85 20.36 -0.15
N TYR A 153 1.92 21.29 0.06
CA TYR A 153 0.70 21.04 0.82
C TYR A 153 -0.44 20.76 -0.15
N VAL A 154 -0.95 19.53 -0.13
CA VAL A 154 -1.95 19.06 -1.07
C VAL A 154 -3.25 18.76 -0.34
N LYS A 155 -4.38 19.27 -0.86
CA LYS A 155 -5.71 18.87 -0.39
C LYS A 155 -6.03 17.48 -0.92
N VAL A 156 -6.35 16.58 -0.01
CA VAL A 156 -6.64 15.17 -0.28
C VAL A 156 -8.05 14.86 0.21
N GLN A 157 -8.83 14.23 -0.65
CA GLN A 157 -10.12 13.65 -0.26
C GLN A 157 -9.88 12.33 0.46
N GLN A 158 -10.49 12.17 1.63
CA GLN A 158 -10.48 10.97 2.44
C GLN A 158 -11.83 10.27 2.39
N LEU A 159 -11.78 8.94 2.34
CA LEU A 159 -12.94 8.07 2.48
C LEU A 159 -12.82 7.28 3.78
N ARG A 160 -13.96 7.13 4.46
CA ARG A 160 -14.06 6.32 5.67
C ARG A 160 -13.80 4.84 5.34
N ALA A 161 -12.87 4.24 6.07
CA ALA A 161 -12.39 2.88 5.81
C ALA A 161 -13.52 1.84 5.86
N SER A 162 -14.42 1.92 6.84
CA SER A 162 -15.55 0.97 6.95
C SER A 162 -16.49 1.03 5.74
N LEU A 163 -16.79 2.21 5.22
CA LEU A 163 -17.65 2.35 4.06
C LEU A 163 -17.01 1.78 2.79
N VAL A 164 -15.69 1.96 2.65
CA VAL A 164 -14.93 1.39 1.53
C VAL A 164 -14.89 -0.13 1.62
N LEU A 165 -14.60 -0.69 2.82
CA LEU A 165 -14.60 -2.13 3.01
C LEU A 165 -15.97 -2.76 2.70
N GLU A 166 -17.06 -2.16 3.19
CA GLU A 166 -18.41 -2.66 2.89
C GLU A 166 -18.75 -2.55 1.40
N SER A 167 -18.28 -1.52 0.70
CA SER A 167 -18.43 -1.41 -0.75
C SER A 167 -17.66 -2.52 -1.49
N ILE A 168 -16.43 -2.83 -1.07
CA ILE A 168 -15.64 -3.94 -1.64
C ILE A 168 -16.34 -5.28 -1.42
N LYS A 169 -16.87 -5.53 -0.21
CA LYS A 169 -17.64 -6.74 0.11
C LYS A 169 -18.90 -6.86 -0.75
N PHE A 170 -19.64 -5.76 -0.91
CA PHE A 170 -20.85 -5.73 -1.73
C PHE A 170 -20.57 -6.07 -3.20
N GLN A 171 -19.45 -5.59 -3.73
CA GLN A 171 -19.03 -5.89 -5.10
C GLN A 171 -18.47 -7.32 -5.26
N ASN A 172 -18.04 -7.95 -4.18
CA ASN A 172 -17.41 -9.27 -4.18
C ASN A 172 -18.07 -10.18 -3.12
N PRO A 173 -19.35 -10.54 -3.27
CA PRO A 173 -20.03 -11.33 -2.27
C PRO A 173 -19.38 -12.72 -2.13
N ASN A 174 -19.16 -13.16 -0.89
CA ASN A 174 -18.55 -14.46 -0.54
C ASN A 174 -17.10 -14.64 -1.04
N VAL A 175 -16.40 -13.55 -1.30
CA VAL A 175 -14.98 -13.57 -1.64
C VAL A 175 -14.18 -13.03 -0.46
N ASP A 176 -13.10 -13.70 -0.12
CA ASP A 176 -12.22 -13.28 0.96
C ASP A 176 -11.38 -12.06 0.60
N ILE A 177 -11.03 -11.29 1.61
CA ILE A 177 -10.33 -10.02 1.44
C ILE A 177 -8.99 -10.09 2.17
N ILE A 178 -7.95 -9.69 1.47
CA ILE A 178 -6.62 -9.44 2.04
C ILE A 178 -6.39 -7.93 1.98
N ILE A 179 -6.00 -7.35 3.12
CA ILE A 179 -5.72 -5.91 3.22
C ILE A 179 -4.20 -5.72 3.28
N LYS A 180 -3.63 -4.98 2.34
CA LYS A 180 -2.31 -4.37 2.49
C LYS A 180 -2.52 -2.91 2.89
N MET A 181 -1.83 -2.47 3.92
CA MET A 181 -1.90 -1.12 4.45
C MET A 181 -0.49 -0.57 4.68
N ASP A 182 -0.19 0.53 4.01
CA ASP A 182 1.06 1.27 4.11
C ASP A 182 0.72 2.72 3.75
N CYS A 183 0.37 3.51 4.75
CA CYS A 183 -0.23 4.83 4.58
C CYS A 183 0.33 5.89 5.53
N GLU A 184 1.61 5.71 5.90
CA GLU A 184 2.44 6.72 6.55
C GLU A 184 1.81 7.35 7.81
N GLY A 185 1.32 6.46 8.70
CA GLY A 185 0.78 6.80 10.03
C GLY A 185 -0.74 6.85 10.12
N SER A 186 -1.48 6.69 9.01
CA SER A 186 -2.94 6.60 9.04
C SER A 186 -3.46 5.26 9.58
N GLU A 187 -2.61 4.24 9.70
CA GLU A 187 -2.92 2.90 10.21
C GLU A 187 -3.58 2.96 11.58
N PHE A 188 -3.08 3.88 12.44
CA PHE A 188 -3.57 4.07 13.80
C PHE A 188 -4.97 4.69 13.90
N LYS A 189 -5.50 5.22 12.80
CA LYS A 189 -6.89 5.71 12.68
C LYS A 189 -7.77 4.69 11.97
N ILE A 190 -7.25 4.08 10.90
CA ILE A 190 -7.98 3.16 10.04
C ILE A 190 -8.35 1.88 10.78
N ILE A 191 -7.39 1.25 11.47
CA ILE A 191 -7.61 -0.05 12.11
C ILE A 191 -8.68 0.01 13.21
N PRO A 192 -8.64 0.95 14.17
CA PRO A 192 -9.72 1.07 15.17
C PRO A 192 -11.09 1.32 14.53
N GLU A 193 -11.15 2.14 13.47
CA GLU A 193 -12.37 2.44 12.77
C GLU A 193 -12.97 1.20 12.09
N LEU A 194 -12.16 0.42 11.39
CA LEU A 194 -12.57 -0.84 10.77
C LEU A 194 -13.07 -1.86 11.79
N LEU A 195 -12.31 -2.07 12.86
CA LEU A 195 -12.63 -3.06 13.89
C LEU A 195 -13.86 -2.71 14.73
N LEU A 196 -14.20 -1.42 14.79
CA LEU A 196 -15.41 -0.93 15.46
C LEU A 196 -16.67 -1.08 14.58
N ASN A 197 -16.55 -0.81 13.29
CA ASN A 197 -17.70 -0.57 12.40
C ASN A 197 -17.95 -1.69 11.38
N CYS A 198 -17.02 -2.66 11.22
CA CYS A 198 -17.16 -3.73 10.24
C CYS A 198 -17.15 -5.12 10.87
N ASP A 199 -17.90 -6.05 10.26
CA ASP A 199 -17.66 -7.48 10.44
C ASP A 199 -16.41 -7.89 9.64
N MET A 200 -15.39 -8.37 10.36
CA MET A 200 -14.09 -8.72 9.77
C MET A 200 -14.00 -10.19 9.33
N LYS A 201 -15.13 -10.93 9.27
CA LYS A 201 -15.12 -12.37 8.94
C LYS A 201 -14.53 -12.69 7.57
N SER A 202 -14.82 -11.85 6.58
CA SER A 202 -14.28 -12.01 5.22
C SER A 202 -12.85 -11.47 5.06
N VAL A 203 -12.30 -10.79 6.07
CA VAL A 203 -10.90 -10.35 6.06
C VAL A 203 -10.04 -11.46 6.62
N VAL A 204 -9.30 -12.14 5.75
CA VAL A 204 -8.51 -13.32 6.08
C VAL A 204 -7.09 -12.98 6.50
N CYS A 205 -6.54 -11.90 5.96
CA CYS A 205 -5.18 -11.45 6.25
C CYS A 205 -5.07 -9.93 6.16
N MET A 206 -4.26 -9.34 7.03
CA MET A 206 -3.81 -7.96 6.90
C MET A 206 -2.29 -7.91 6.96
N ILE A 207 -1.68 -7.18 6.03
CA ILE A 207 -0.26 -6.86 5.98
C ILE A 207 -0.14 -5.36 6.17
N ILE A 208 0.34 -4.95 7.33
CA ILE A 208 0.30 -3.55 7.78
C ILE A 208 1.72 -3.07 7.99
N GLU A 209 2.15 -2.08 7.25
CA GLU A 209 3.35 -1.33 7.58
C GLU A 209 2.97 -0.21 8.55
N TRP A 210 3.48 -0.26 9.77
CA TRP A 210 3.21 0.74 10.79
C TRP A 210 4.32 1.77 10.86
N HIS A 211 3.96 3.03 11.14
CA HIS A 211 4.87 4.16 11.15
C HIS A 211 4.80 4.97 12.44
N GLN A 212 5.97 5.42 12.94
CA GLN A 212 6.18 6.47 13.95
C GLN A 212 5.60 6.23 15.36
N HIS A 213 4.72 5.25 15.56
CA HIS A 213 4.11 4.94 16.84
C HIS A 213 4.43 3.51 17.28
N ASP A 214 4.20 3.21 18.55
CA ASP A 214 4.27 1.83 19.06
C ASP A 214 3.19 0.97 18.38
N PRO A 215 3.52 -0.17 17.76
CA PRO A 215 2.53 -1.05 17.13
C PRO A 215 1.68 -1.86 18.11
N ILE A 216 2.06 -1.97 19.37
CA ILE A 216 1.38 -2.78 20.38
C ILE A 216 -0.11 -2.48 20.49
N PRO A 217 -0.58 -1.21 20.51
CA PRO A 217 -2.01 -0.93 20.54
C PRO A 217 -2.80 -1.50 19.35
N ILE A 218 -2.24 -1.45 18.14
CA ILE A 218 -2.86 -2.06 16.95
C ILE A 218 -2.88 -3.58 17.08
N ILE A 219 -1.79 -4.20 17.49
CA ILE A 219 -1.69 -5.64 17.67
C ILE A 219 -2.75 -6.13 18.66
N ASN A 220 -2.86 -5.49 19.84
CA ASN A 220 -3.85 -5.84 20.84
C ASN A 220 -5.30 -5.76 20.30
N LEU A 221 -5.63 -4.67 19.57
CA LEU A 221 -6.94 -4.50 18.95
C LEU A 221 -7.26 -5.61 17.94
N LEU A 222 -6.28 -6.01 17.12
CA LEU A 222 -6.44 -7.08 16.16
C LEU A 222 -6.61 -8.45 16.84
N GLU A 223 -5.83 -8.73 17.88
CA GLU A 223 -5.91 -9.98 18.65
C GLU A 223 -7.23 -10.11 19.39
N ASP A 224 -7.76 -9.02 19.96
CA ASP A 224 -9.08 -8.97 20.60
C ASP A 224 -10.22 -9.25 19.60
N LYS A 225 -10.01 -8.97 18.32
CA LYS A 225 -10.96 -9.28 17.24
C LYS A 225 -10.75 -10.65 16.58
N GLY A 226 -9.83 -11.45 17.12
CA GLY A 226 -9.63 -12.84 16.71
C GLY A 226 -8.58 -13.02 15.62
N PHE A 227 -7.71 -12.06 15.41
CA PHE A 227 -6.54 -12.24 14.55
C PHE A 227 -5.36 -12.79 15.33
N LEU A 228 -4.46 -13.47 14.64
CA LEU A 228 -3.14 -13.86 15.14
C LEU A 228 -2.11 -12.92 14.48
N CYS A 229 -1.33 -12.21 15.29
CA CYS A 229 -0.42 -11.19 14.81
C CYS A 229 1.05 -11.63 14.94
N PHE A 230 1.84 -11.32 13.90
CA PHE A 230 3.29 -11.48 13.86
C PHE A 230 3.90 -10.15 13.46
N ALA A 231 4.79 -9.60 14.28
CA ALA A 231 5.45 -8.33 14.01
C ALA A 231 6.91 -8.54 13.58
N LYS A 232 7.30 -7.84 12.51
CA LYS A 232 8.68 -7.70 12.04
C LYS A 232 9.08 -6.24 12.22
N ILE A 233 10.08 -5.97 13.04
CA ILE A 233 10.64 -4.61 13.19
C ILE A 233 11.64 -4.40 12.05
N ILE A 234 11.43 -3.37 11.23
CA ILE A 234 12.33 -3.02 10.12
C ILE A 234 13.38 -2.02 10.60
N ASN A 235 12.94 -1.01 11.35
CA ASN A 235 13.83 -0.01 11.94
C ASN A 235 13.52 0.11 13.44
N THR A 236 14.55 0.04 14.27
CA THR A 236 14.44 -0.07 15.72
C THR A 236 13.66 1.04 16.43
N GLN A 237 13.22 2.06 15.72
CA GLN A 237 12.57 3.22 16.36
C GLN A 237 11.30 3.74 15.67
N SER A 238 10.93 3.32 14.45
CA SER A 238 9.84 4.03 13.77
C SER A 238 9.03 3.29 12.71
N THR A 239 9.44 2.11 12.24
CA THR A 239 8.68 1.36 11.22
C THR A 239 8.83 -0.15 11.35
N GLY A 240 7.81 -0.87 10.92
CA GLY A 240 7.84 -2.32 10.85
C GLY A 240 6.59 -2.87 10.18
N LEU A 241 6.51 -4.18 10.08
CA LEU A 241 5.38 -4.89 9.50
C LEU A 241 4.64 -5.69 10.55
N ILE A 242 3.32 -5.67 10.48
CA ILE A 242 2.43 -6.59 11.20
C ILE A 242 1.77 -7.48 10.15
N TYR A 243 1.95 -8.79 10.27
CA TYR A 243 1.19 -9.78 9.55
C TYR A 243 0.11 -10.30 10.48
N SER A 244 -1.14 -10.13 10.08
CA SER A 244 -2.30 -10.46 10.89
C SER A 244 -3.18 -11.44 10.13
N VAL A 245 -3.43 -12.62 10.71
CA VAL A 245 -4.21 -13.71 10.10
C VAL A 245 -5.44 -13.99 10.94
N ASN A 246 -6.60 -14.10 10.30
CA ASN A 246 -7.85 -14.41 11.00
C ASN A 246 -7.83 -15.85 11.52
N LYS A 247 -8.04 -16.06 12.82
CA LYS A 247 -8.04 -17.39 13.47
C LYS A 247 -9.18 -18.32 13.02
N LYS A 248 -10.15 -17.81 12.27
CA LYS A 248 -11.30 -18.59 11.80
C LYS A 248 -11.06 -19.25 10.42
N LEU A 249 -9.83 -19.19 9.92
CA LEU A 249 -9.38 -19.91 8.71
C LEU A 249 -9.06 -21.35 8.99
#